data_daa0cd8b78c7eced9f2d98a8eee19930
#
_entry.id   daa0cd8b78c7eced9f2d98a8eee19930
#
_cell.length_a   1.000
_cell.length_b   1.000
_cell.length_c   1.000
_cell.angle_alpha   90.00
_cell.angle_beta   90.00
_cell.angle_gamma   90.00
#
_symmetry.space_group_name_H-M   'P 1'
#
loop_
_entity.id
_entity.type
_entity.pdbx_description
1 polymer ?
#
loop_
_entity_poly.entity_id
_entity_poly.type
_entity_poly.pdbx_seq_one_letter_code
_entity_poly.pdbx_strand_id
1 'polypeptide(L)'
;MLEKQANKVFLGIGSNLGNKKLNIENAKLHLELNKNFRIFKNSKFYKTKSWPNPKMPNFLNIVIEGETYLKPLDLLFFLKKIEKILGRKPAKKKFSTNV
;
A
#
# COMPACT_ATOMS: atom_id res chain seq x y z
N MET A 1 31.73 -8.26 -6.53
CA MET A 1 30.37 -8.53 -6.03
C MET A 1 29.47 -7.35 -6.37
N LEU A 2 28.31 -7.65 -6.90
CA LEU A 2 27.36 -6.59 -7.24
C LEU A 2 26.55 -6.23 -6.01
N GLU A 3 26.53 -4.97 -5.67
CA GLU A 3 25.68 -4.49 -4.60
C GLU A 3 24.25 -4.37 -5.09
N LYS A 4 23.30 -4.70 -4.22
CA LYS A 4 21.90 -4.43 -4.50
C LYS A 4 21.67 -2.94 -4.43
N GLN A 5 20.95 -2.42 -5.40
CA GLN A 5 20.52 -1.03 -5.40
C GLN A 5 19.06 -0.95 -5.00
N ALA A 6 18.77 -0.02 -4.09
CA ALA A 6 17.41 0.26 -3.72
C ALA A 6 16.75 1.09 -4.82
N ASN A 7 15.50 0.76 -5.12
CA ASN A 7 14.69 1.50 -6.08
C ASN A 7 13.68 2.36 -5.33
N LYS A 8 13.58 3.62 -5.76
CA LYS A 8 12.55 4.51 -5.22
C LYS A 8 11.19 4.06 -5.73
N VAL A 9 10.21 4.03 -4.84
CA VAL A 9 8.84 3.65 -5.19
C VAL A 9 7.85 4.61 -4.56
N PHE A 10 6.73 4.79 -5.25
CA PHE A 10 5.57 5.51 -4.73
C PHE A 10 4.41 4.53 -4.68
N LEU A 11 3.80 4.39 -3.51
CA LEU A 11 2.69 3.47 -3.32
C LEU A 11 1.47 4.25 -2.82
N GLY A 12 0.33 3.99 -3.45
CA GLY A 12 -0.95 4.45 -2.93
C GLY A 12 -1.53 3.40 -2.00
N ILE A 13 -1.98 3.82 -0.84
CA ILE A 13 -2.68 2.95 0.11
C ILE A 13 -4.04 3.55 0.36
N GLY A 14 -5.09 2.75 0.18
CA GLY A 14 -6.46 3.21 0.38
C GLY A 14 -7.26 2.24 1.23
N SER A 15 -8.20 2.78 1.99
CA SER A 15 -9.16 2.00 2.77
C SER A 15 -10.52 2.67 2.73
N ASN A 16 -11.58 1.88 2.53
CA ASN A 16 -12.94 2.39 2.49
C ASN A 16 -13.89 1.74 3.50
N LEU A 17 -13.39 0.81 4.30
CA LEU A 17 -14.20 0.08 5.27
C LEU A 17 -13.59 0.13 6.66
N GLY A 18 -14.46 0.12 7.67
CA GLY A 18 -14.03 0.08 9.06
C GLY A 18 -13.24 1.31 9.49
N ASN A 19 -12.27 1.12 10.33
CA ASN A 19 -11.38 2.20 10.76
C ASN A 19 -10.30 2.42 9.70
N LYS A 20 -10.61 3.31 8.76
CA LYS A 20 -9.79 3.53 7.57
C LYS A 20 -8.36 3.97 7.91
N LYS A 21 -8.25 4.89 8.85
CA LYS A 21 -6.94 5.40 9.25
C LYS A 21 -6.08 4.32 9.88
N LEU A 22 -6.68 3.52 10.76
CA LEU A 22 -5.98 2.40 11.40
C LEU A 22 -5.57 1.37 10.37
N ASN A 23 -6.43 1.07 9.40
CA ASN A 23 -6.12 0.12 8.35
C ASN A 23 -4.89 0.57 7.54
N ILE A 24 -4.82 1.86 7.23
CA ILE A 24 -3.68 2.42 6.51
C ILE A 24 -2.41 2.35 7.36
N GLU A 25 -2.50 2.69 8.64
CA GLU A 25 -1.35 2.60 9.54
C GLU A 25 -0.85 1.16 9.69
N ASN A 26 -1.76 0.19 9.76
CA ASN A 26 -1.39 -1.21 9.81
C ASN A 26 -0.69 -1.66 8.52
N ALA A 27 -1.17 -1.19 7.37
CA ALA A 27 -0.53 -1.50 6.10
C ALA A 27 0.90 -0.97 6.06
N LYS A 28 1.11 0.25 6.53
CA LYS A 28 2.46 0.84 6.61
C LYS A 28 3.37 0.04 7.52
N LEU A 29 2.86 -0.40 8.67
CA LEU A 29 3.63 -1.23 9.58
C LEU A 29 4.08 -2.53 8.91
N HIS A 30 3.18 -3.19 8.19
CA HIS A 30 3.52 -4.42 7.48
C HIS A 30 4.56 -4.18 6.40
N LEU A 31 4.50 -3.03 5.72
CA LEU A 31 5.55 -2.69 4.75
C LEU A 31 6.90 -2.58 5.44
N GLU A 32 6.97 -1.87 6.56
CA GLU A 32 8.22 -1.61 7.24
C GLU A 32 8.77 -2.79 8.03
N LEU A 33 7.95 -3.81 8.27
CA LEU A 33 8.44 -5.06 8.85
C LEU A 33 9.35 -5.81 7.89
N ASN A 34 9.25 -5.54 6.60
CA ASN A 34 10.16 -6.13 5.62
C ASN A 34 11.44 -5.31 5.55
N LYS A 35 12.57 -5.92 5.89
CA LYS A 35 13.85 -5.22 5.90
C LYS A 35 14.31 -4.74 4.52
N ASN A 36 13.65 -5.22 3.46
CA ASN A 36 13.93 -4.79 2.09
C ASN A 36 13.04 -3.63 1.64
N PHE A 37 12.25 -3.06 2.55
CA PHE A 37 11.38 -1.94 2.26
C PHE A 37 11.52 -0.86 3.34
N ARG A 38 11.58 0.39 2.90
CA ARG A 38 11.77 1.52 3.81
C ARG A 38 10.92 2.70 3.34
N ILE A 39 10.13 3.27 4.25
CA ILE A 39 9.29 4.43 3.97
C ILE A 39 10.04 5.70 4.33
N PHE A 40 10.10 6.67 3.41
CA PHE A 40 10.72 7.97 3.64
C PHE A 40 9.72 9.05 3.95
N LYS A 41 8.63 9.10 3.19
CA LYS A 41 7.65 10.19 3.28
C LYS A 41 6.25 9.67 3.15
N ASN A 42 5.32 10.39 3.74
CA ASN A 42 3.89 10.16 3.60
C ASN A 42 3.24 11.44 3.11
N SER A 43 2.28 11.32 2.20
CA SER A 43 1.41 12.44 1.86
C SER A 43 0.44 12.71 3.01
N LYS A 44 -0.32 13.78 2.89
CA LYS A 44 -1.49 13.97 3.73
C LYS A 44 -2.55 12.96 3.34
N PHE A 45 -3.46 12.66 4.25
CA PHE A 45 -4.62 11.84 3.90
C PHE A 45 -5.53 12.61 2.97
N TYR A 46 -6.12 11.92 2.00
CA TYR A 46 -7.11 12.51 1.11
C TYR A 46 -8.20 11.50 0.80
N LYS A 47 -9.38 12.00 0.45
CA LYS A 47 -10.55 11.17 0.20
C LYS A 47 -10.80 11.05 -1.28
N THR A 48 -11.25 9.87 -1.71
CA THR A 48 -11.75 9.65 -3.06
C THR A 48 -13.04 8.86 -3.00
N LYS A 49 -13.89 9.07 -4.01
CA LYS A 49 -15.13 8.31 -4.12
C LYS A 49 -14.84 6.88 -4.54
N SER A 50 -15.67 5.94 -4.07
CA SER A 50 -15.58 4.58 -4.56
C SER A 50 -16.10 4.49 -5.99
N TRP A 51 -15.34 3.84 -6.82
CA TRP A 51 -15.71 3.59 -8.20
C TRP A 51 -15.67 2.10 -8.45
N PRO A 52 -16.63 1.52 -9.16
CA PRO A 52 -17.71 2.16 -9.91
C PRO A 52 -19.00 2.39 -9.10
N ASN A 53 -19.01 2.05 -7.81
CA ASN A 53 -20.21 2.18 -6.98
C ASN A 53 -20.10 3.36 -6.02
N PRO A 54 -20.66 4.54 -6.36
CA PRO A 54 -20.57 5.72 -5.51
C PRO A 54 -21.36 5.63 -4.21
N LYS A 55 -22.20 4.60 -4.03
CA LYS A 55 -22.92 4.37 -2.78
C LYS A 55 -22.03 3.74 -1.70
N MET A 56 -20.90 3.19 -2.09
CA MET A 56 -19.94 2.66 -1.13
C MET A 56 -19.25 3.81 -0.38
N PRO A 57 -18.79 3.58 0.85
CA PRO A 57 -18.06 4.61 1.58
C PRO A 57 -16.83 5.10 0.80
N ASN A 58 -16.52 6.38 0.95
CA ASN A 58 -15.35 6.96 0.32
C ASN A 58 -14.07 6.27 0.82
N PHE A 59 -13.08 6.23 -0.06
CA PHE A 59 -11.74 5.82 0.34
C PHE A 59 -11.05 6.95 1.09
N LEU A 60 -10.33 6.59 2.14
CA LEU A 60 -9.28 7.41 2.70
C LEU A 60 -7.98 6.89 2.11
N ASN A 61 -7.14 7.78 1.62
CA ASN A 61 -5.93 7.42 0.90
C ASN A 61 -4.72 8.16 1.41
N ILE A 62 -3.57 7.55 1.17
CA ILE A 62 -2.27 8.17 1.38
C ILE A 62 -1.34 7.70 0.28
N VAL A 63 -0.40 8.53 -0.11
CA VAL A 63 0.71 8.12 -0.97
C VAL A 63 1.96 8.09 -0.12
N ILE A 64 2.71 7.02 -0.20
CA ILE A 64 4.00 6.92 0.47
C ILE A 64 5.12 6.91 -0.55
N GLU A 65 6.22 7.52 -0.17
CA GLU A 65 7.47 7.43 -0.92
C GLU A 65 8.43 6.58 -0.10
N GLY A 66 8.99 5.58 -0.74
CA GLY A 66 9.94 4.70 -0.08
C GLY A 66 10.97 4.17 -1.04
N GLU A 67 11.76 3.25 -0.54
CA GLU A 67 12.69 2.51 -1.38
C GLU A 67 12.63 1.03 -1.03
N THR A 68 12.98 0.20 -2.00
CA THR A 68 12.96 -1.24 -1.81
C THR A 68 14.07 -1.90 -2.62
N TYR A 69 14.60 -2.99 -2.06
CA TYR A 69 15.48 -3.89 -2.81
C TYR A 69 14.72 -4.98 -3.55
N LEU A 70 13.40 -5.04 -3.36
CA LEU A 70 12.57 -6.03 -4.04
C LEU A 70 12.45 -5.68 -5.52
N LYS A 71 12.52 -6.70 -6.37
CA LYS A 71 12.21 -6.54 -7.78
C LYS A 71 10.72 -6.26 -7.95
N PRO A 72 10.30 -5.64 -9.07
CA PRO A 72 8.90 -5.25 -9.24
C PRO A 72 7.90 -6.38 -9.01
N LEU A 73 8.17 -7.56 -9.51
CA LEU A 73 7.25 -8.69 -9.33
C LEU A 73 7.19 -9.16 -7.88
N ASP A 74 8.35 -9.21 -7.23
CA ASP A 74 8.42 -9.57 -5.81
C ASP A 74 7.72 -8.54 -4.94
N LEU A 75 7.86 -7.27 -5.28
CA LEU A 75 7.13 -6.20 -4.59
C LEU A 75 5.62 -6.38 -4.74
N LEU A 76 5.16 -6.71 -5.95
CA LEU A 76 3.74 -6.95 -6.19
C LEU A 76 3.21 -8.10 -5.33
N PHE A 77 3.93 -9.20 -5.27
CA PHE A 77 3.55 -10.33 -4.42
C PHE A 77 3.53 -9.96 -2.95
N PHE A 78 4.51 -9.18 -2.52
CA PHE A 78 4.57 -8.70 -1.14
C PHE A 78 3.35 -7.83 -0.80
N LEU A 79 2.99 -6.90 -1.68
CA LEU A 79 1.83 -6.05 -1.47
C LEU A 79 0.53 -6.85 -1.40
N LYS A 80 0.38 -7.83 -2.28
CA LYS A 80 -0.79 -8.71 -2.26
C LYS A 80 -0.86 -9.53 -0.99
N LYS A 81 0.28 -9.97 -0.48
CA LYS A 81 0.34 -10.70 0.78
C LYS A 81 -0.13 -9.82 1.94
N ILE A 82 0.28 -8.56 1.96
CA ILE A 82 -0.18 -7.61 2.98
C ILE A 82 -1.68 -7.42 2.90
N GLU A 83 -2.23 -7.22 1.71
CA GLU A 83 -3.66 -7.09 1.52
C GLU A 83 -4.42 -8.29 2.09
N LYS A 84 -3.90 -9.48 1.84
CA LYS A 84 -4.50 -10.72 2.34
C LYS A 84 -4.44 -10.81 3.86
N ILE A 85 -3.30 -10.46 4.46
CA ILE A 85 -3.12 -10.46 5.92
C ILE A 85 -4.12 -9.51 6.57
N LEU A 86 -4.37 -8.36 5.95
CA LEU A 86 -5.29 -7.36 6.47
C LEU A 86 -6.76 -7.65 6.14
N GLY A 87 -7.04 -8.82 5.57
CA GLY A 87 -8.40 -9.28 5.31
C GLY A 87 -9.03 -8.75 4.05
N ARG A 88 -8.26 -8.08 3.18
CA ARG A 88 -8.78 -7.55 1.93
C ARG A 88 -8.84 -8.65 0.88
N LYS A 89 -9.97 -8.72 0.15
CA LYS A 89 -10.05 -9.61 -1.00
C LYS A 89 -9.15 -9.09 -2.12
N PRO A 90 -8.49 -9.99 -2.85
CA PRO A 90 -7.70 -9.57 -4.00
C PRO A 90 -8.56 -8.77 -4.97
N ALA A 91 -8.07 -7.62 -5.35
CA ALA A 91 -8.73 -6.78 -6.34
C ALA A 91 -7.87 -6.70 -7.57
N LYS A 92 -8.51 -6.44 -8.71
CA LYS A 92 -7.78 -6.19 -9.94
C LYS A 92 -7.11 -4.82 -9.81
N LYS A 93 -5.91 -4.81 -9.32
CA LYS A 93 -5.22 -3.55 -9.06
C LYS A 93 -3.93 -3.45 -9.82
N LYS A 94 -3.56 -2.23 -10.06
CA LYS A 94 -2.31 -1.88 -10.75
C LYS A 94 -1.19 -1.91 -9.72
N PHE A 95 -0.79 -0.77 -9.23
CA PHE A 95 0.32 -0.70 -8.30
C PHE A 95 -0.11 0.01 -7.03
N SER A 96 -1.22 -0.43 -6.45
CA SER A 96 -1.72 0.15 -5.22
C SER A 96 -2.17 -0.93 -4.25
N THR A 97 -2.09 -0.63 -2.96
CA THR A 97 -2.56 -1.49 -1.88
C THR A 97 -3.86 -0.94 -1.34
N ASN A 98 -4.90 -1.78 -1.33
CA ASN A 98 -6.22 -1.42 -0.77
C ASN A 98 -6.46 -2.26 0.48
N VAL A 99 -6.79 -1.61 1.55
CA VAL A 99 -7.04 -2.26 2.85
C VAL A 99 -8.39 -1.87 3.44
#